data_34d992c00e8029427f3c0300d5738d32
#
_entry.id   34d992c00e8029427f3c0300d5738d32
#
_cell.length_a   1.000
_cell.length_b   1.000
_cell.length_c   1.000
_cell.angle_alpha   90.00
_cell.angle_beta   90.00
_cell.angle_gamma   90.00
#
_symmetry.space_group_name_H-M   'P 1'
#
loop_
_entity.id
_entity.type
_entity.pdbx_description
1 polymer ?
#
loop_
_entity_poly.entity_id
_entity_poly.type
_entity_poly.pdbx_seq_one_letter_code
_entity_poly.pdbx_strand_id
1 'polypeptide(L)'
;MSDFNQIINEDKPTLVDFFATWCGPCRMQSPILETVKGQMGDKVNILKVDIDQNQALAAEYNVRSVPTLILFKNGMAVWRTVGLQQPDVLIQKLTDHLATKSDEM
;
A
#
# COMPACT_ATOMS: atom_id res chain seq x y z
N MET A 1 -4.69 12.86 8.40
CA MET A 1 -4.76 11.71 9.29
C MET A 1 -3.43 11.47 9.91
N SER A 2 -3.33 11.71 11.20
CA SER A 2 -2.05 11.56 11.86
C SER A 2 -1.61 10.11 11.90
N ASP A 3 -2.53 9.17 12.05
CA ASP A 3 -2.14 7.75 12.08
C ASP A 3 -1.60 7.32 10.72
N PHE A 4 -2.19 7.79 9.65
CA PHE A 4 -1.70 7.47 8.31
C PHE A 4 -0.28 7.99 8.15
N ASN A 5 -0.04 9.25 8.51
CA ASN A 5 1.28 9.84 8.37
C ASN A 5 2.32 9.15 9.23
N GLN A 6 1.95 8.72 10.43
CA GLN A 6 2.87 8.00 11.28
C GLN A 6 3.26 6.67 10.66
N ILE A 7 2.30 5.95 10.11
CA ILE A 7 2.56 4.62 9.57
C ILE A 7 3.43 4.71 8.32
N ILE A 8 3.13 5.62 7.40
CA ILE A 8 3.90 5.68 6.16
C ILE A 8 5.32 6.22 6.40
N ASN A 9 5.56 6.88 7.53
CA ASN A 9 6.89 7.40 7.84
C ASN A 9 7.83 6.34 8.40
N GLU A 10 7.35 5.13 8.65
CA GLU A 10 8.21 4.08 9.17
C GLU A 10 9.17 3.59 8.11
N ASP A 11 10.29 3.01 8.55
CA ASP A 11 11.22 2.37 7.65
C ASP A 11 10.62 1.09 7.07
N LYS A 12 9.68 0.48 7.79
CA LYS A 12 8.95 -0.68 7.31
C LYS A 12 8.08 -0.24 6.13
N PRO A 13 8.14 -0.92 4.99
CA PRO A 13 7.33 -0.49 3.84
C PRO A 13 5.84 -0.64 4.11
N THR A 14 5.07 0.32 3.66
CA THR A 14 3.62 0.33 3.82
C THR A 14 2.97 0.40 2.45
N LEU A 15 2.17 -0.60 2.13
CA LEU A 15 1.41 -0.61 0.89
C LEU A 15 0.02 -0.06 1.19
N VAL A 16 -0.37 1.00 0.50
CA VAL A 16 -1.67 1.62 0.69
C VAL A 16 -2.53 1.34 -0.53
N ASP A 17 -3.71 0.74 -0.29
CA ASP A 17 -4.68 0.42 -1.33
C ASP A 17 -5.80 1.45 -1.26
N PHE A 18 -5.81 2.38 -2.20
CA PHE A 18 -6.91 3.35 -2.31
C PHE A 18 -8.03 2.68 -3.11
N PHE A 19 -9.17 2.51 -2.48
CA PHE A 19 -10.27 1.76 -3.05
C PHE A 19 -11.60 2.50 -2.92
N ALA A 20 -12.63 1.99 -3.57
CA ALA A 20 -13.99 2.45 -3.36
C ALA A 20 -14.89 1.23 -3.21
N THR A 21 -15.97 1.36 -2.44
CA THR A 21 -16.86 0.23 -2.20
C THR A 21 -17.62 -0.20 -3.44
N TRP A 22 -17.79 0.71 -4.41
CA TRP A 22 -18.50 0.42 -5.65
C TRP A 22 -17.59 -0.16 -6.75
N CYS A 23 -16.33 -0.38 -6.44
CA CYS A 23 -15.34 -0.75 -7.43
C CYS A 23 -15.16 -2.28 -7.47
N GLY A 24 -15.47 -2.91 -8.60
CA GLY A 24 -15.34 -4.37 -8.75
C GLY A 24 -13.92 -4.87 -8.60
N PRO A 25 -12.95 -4.31 -9.34
CA PRO A 25 -11.55 -4.74 -9.21
C PRO A 25 -11.00 -4.55 -7.79
N CYS A 26 -11.49 -3.54 -7.06
CA CYS A 26 -11.06 -3.33 -5.69
C CYS A 26 -11.45 -4.51 -4.79
N ARG A 27 -12.62 -5.09 -5.05
CA ARG A 27 -13.07 -6.26 -4.27
C ARG A 27 -12.17 -7.46 -4.54
N MET A 28 -11.66 -7.57 -5.76
CA MET A 28 -10.75 -8.66 -6.09
C MET A 28 -9.37 -8.41 -5.49
N GLN A 29 -8.97 -7.15 -5.35
CA GLN A 29 -7.68 -6.80 -4.77
C GLN A 29 -7.60 -7.18 -3.29
N SER A 30 -8.71 -7.12 -2.58
CA SER A 30 -8.72 -7.32 -1.13
C SER A 30 -8.18 -8.70 -0.71
N PRO A 31 -8.67 -9.81 -1.25
CA PRO A 31 -8.12 -11.12 -0.87
C PRO A 31 -6.66 -11.29 -1.30
N ILE A 32 -6.24 -10.63 -2.39
CA ILE A 32 -4.85 -10.67 -2.81
C ILE A 32 -3.99 -10.00 -1.74
N LEU A 33 -4.44 -8.87 -1.20
CA LEU A 33 -3.71 -8.20 -0.14
C LEU A 33 -3.60 -9.06 1.11
N GLU A 34 -4.64 -9.83 1.42
CA GLU A 34 -4.58 -10.75 2.56
C GLU A 34 -3.52 -11.82 2.34
N THR A 35 -3.43 -12.35 1.13
CA THR A 35 -2.40 -13.31 0.78
C THR A 35 -1.01 -12.70 0.96
N VAL A 36 -0.83 -11.47 0.48
CA VAL A 36 0.46 -10.79 0.59
C VAL A 36 0.82 -10.58 2.06
N LYS A 37 -0.14 -10.13 2.87
CA LYS A 37 0.10 -9.91 4.30
C LYS A 37 0.43 -11.23 5.00
N GLY A 38 -0.25 -12.30 4.61
CA GLY A 38 0.03 -13.62 5.18
C GLY A 38 1.46 -14.08 4.93
N GLN A 39 2.00 -13.75 3.76
CA GLN A 39 3.36 -14.16 3.43
C GLN A 39 4.41 -13.22 3.99
N MET A 40 4.13 -11.93 4.02
CA MET A 40 5.13 -10.93 4.44
C MET A 40 5.11 -10.70 5.95
N GLY A 41 3.99 -10.97 6.60
CA GLY A 41 3.88 -10.85 8.06
C GLY A 41 4.18 -9.45 8.56
N ASP A 42 4.93 -9.36 9.63
CA ASP A 42 5.23 -8.08 10.27
C ASP A 42 6.29 -7.26 9.55
N LYS A 43 6.81 -7.75 8.45
CA LYS A 43 7.83 -7.02 7.69
C LYS A 43 7.24 -5.84 6.94
N VAL A 44 5.93 -5.82 6.74
CA VAL A 44 5.26 -4.78 5.97
C VAL A 44 3.98 -4.35 6.65
N ASN A 45 3.52 -3.15 6.32
CA ASN A 45 2.18 -2.70 6.69
C ASN A 45 1.33 -2.67 5.44
N ILE A 46 0.06 -3.00 5.57
CA ILE A 46 -0.90 -2.86 4.47
C ILE A 46 -2.09 -2.08 5.00
N LEU A 47 -2.40 -0.97 4.35
CA LEU A 47 -3.52 -0.12 4.72
C LEU A 47 -4.49 -0.04 3.56
N LYS A 48 -5.79 0.06 3.89
CA LYS A 48 -6.82 0.29 2.88
C LYS A 48 -7.46 1.63 3.17
N VAL A 49 -7.57 2.47 2.16
CA VAL A 49 -8.13 3.81 2.29
C VAL A 49 -9.29 3.97 1.31
N ASP A 50 -10.49 4.16 1.85
CA ASP A 50 -11.68 4.37 1.05
C ASP A 50 -11.65 5.81 0.55
N ILE A 51 -11.60 6.01 -0.77
CA ILE A 51 -11.45 7.36 -1.32
C ILE A 51 -12.68 8.23 -1.07
N ASP A 52 -13.85 7.63 -0.91
CA ASP A 52 -15.07 8.40 -0.66
C ASP A 52 -15.12 8.88 0.78
N GLN A 53 -14.50 8.15 1.70
CA GLN A 53 -14.43 8.53 3.11
C GLN A 53 -13.18 9.36 3.41
N ASN A 54 -12.23 9.44 2.50
CA ASN A 54 -10.96 10.14 2.71
C ASN A 54 -10.60 10.95 1.47
N GLN A 55 -11.51 11.83 1.08
CA GLN A 55 -11.37 12.57 -0.18
C GLN A 55 -10.13 13.46 -0.22
N ALA A 56 -9.82 14.11 0.89
CA ALA A 56 -8.65 14.98 0.94
C ALA A 56 -7.36 14.19 0.75
N LEU A 57 -7.29 13.02 1.35
CA LEU A 57 -6.09 12.17 1.23
C LEU A 57 -5.95 11.66 -0.20
N ALA A 58 -7.05 11.24 -0.81
CA ALA A 58 -7.03 10.79 -2.19
C ALA A 58 -6.56 11.91 -3.12
N ALA A 59 -7.02 13.14 -2.87
CA ALA A 59 -6.61 14.28 -3.67
C ALA A 59 -5.13 14.60 -3.48
N GLU A 60 -4.65 14.47 -2.25
CA GLU A 60 -3.25 14.74 -1.95
C GLU A 60 -2.32 13.84 -2.77
N TYR A 61 -2.70 12.59 -2.98
CA TYR A 61 -1.88 11.65 -3.73
C TYR A 61 -2.36 11.47 -5.17
N ASN A 62 -3.23 12.37 -5.65
CA ASN A 62 -3.70 12.36 -7.03
C ASN A 62 -4.32 11.03 -7.44
N VAL A 63 -5.10 10.43 -6.55
CA VAL A 63 -5.77 9.17 -6.85
C VAL A 63 -7.01 9.50 -7.68
N ARG A 64 -7.00 9.11 -8.94
CA ARG A 64 -8.09 9.41 -9.87
C ARG A 64 -8.85 8.18 -10.35
N SER A 65 -8.31 7.02 -10.13
CA SER A 65 -8.98 5.77 -10.44
C SER A 65 -8.65 4.76 -9.36
N VAL A 66 -9.48 3.74 -9.23
CA VAL A 66 -9.32 2.73 -8.19
C VAL A 66 -9.32 1.34 -8.81
N PRO A 67 -8.57 0.41 -8.24
CA PRO A 67 -7.67 0.61 -7.11
C PRO A 67 -6.38 1.31 -7.54
N THR A 68 -5.85 2.15 -6.67
CA THR A 68 -4.51 2.69 -6.83
C THR A 68 -3.71 2.22 -5.64
N LEU A 69 -2.58 1.60 -5.89
CA LEU A 69 -1.71 1.09 -4.83
C LEU A 69 -0.45 1.94 -4.79
N ILE A 70 -0.11 2.44 -3.62
CA ILE A 70 1.09 3.24 -3.45
C ILE A 70 1.90 2.62 -2.32
N LEU A 71 3.19 2.42 -2.59
CA LEU A 71 4.11 1.88 -1.60
C LEU A 71 4.91 3.03 -1.00
N PHE A 72 4.85 3.14 0.32
CA PHE A 72 5.56 4.19 1.06
C PHE A 72 6.68 3.59 1.88
N LYS A 73 7.76 4.34 2.00
CA LYS A 73 8.85 4.00 2.90
C LYS A 73 9.48 5.31 3.38
N ASN A 74 9.58 5.47 4.68
CA ASN A 74 10.13 6.68 5.29
C ASN A 74 9.43 7.94 4.79
N GLY A 75 8.11 7.86 4.63
CA GLY A 75 7.29 8.99 4.22
C GLY A 75 7.27 9.26 2.73
N MET A 76 8.01 8.49 1.94
CA MET A 76 8.11 8.74 0.50
C MET A 76 7.39 7.66 -0.28
N ALA A 77 6.68 8.07 -1.33
CA ALA A 77 6.05 7.13 -2.25
C ALA A 77 7.15 6.59 -3.16
N VAL A 78 7.51 5.33 -2.96
CA VAL A 78 8.61 4.71 -3.72
C VAL A 78 8.12 3.90 -4.91
N TRP A 79 6.83 3.59 -4.97
CA TRP A 79 6.24 2.87 -6.10
C TRP A 79 4.74 3.13 -6.13
N ARG A 80 4.17 3.17 -7.31
CA ARG A 80 2.75 3.43 -7.49
C ARG A 80 2.25 2.68 -8.71
N THR A 81 1.04 2.14 -8.63
CA THR A 81 0.42 1.47 -9.75
C THR A 81 -1.09 1.66 -9.69
N VAL A 82 -1.75 1.50 -10.83
CA VAL A 82 -3.19 1.61 -10.94
C VAL A 82 -3.72 0.30 -11.50
N GLY A 83 -4.82 -0.17 -10.94
CA GLY A 83 -5.45 -1.40 -11.40
C GLY A 83 -5.07 -2.59 -10.54
N LEU A 84 -5.72 -3.72 -10.80
CA LEU A 84 -5.53 -4.94 -10.03
C LEU A 84 -4.12 -5.46 -10.17
N GLN A 85 -3.51 -5.82 -9.05
CA GLN A 85 -2.16 -6.37 -9.04
C GLN A 85 -2.17 -7.74 -8.38
N GLN A 86 -1.43 -8.69 -8.95
CA GLN A 86 -1.34 -10.03 -8.43
C GLN A 86 -0.35 -10.12 -7.26
N PRO A 87 -0.44 -11.16 -6.42
CA PRO A 87 0.41 -11.25 -5.23
C PRO A 87 1.90 -11.21 -5.53
N ASP A 88 2.35 -11.89 -6.59
CA ASP A 88 3.78 -11.97 -6.88
C ASP A 88 4.37 -10.59 -7.19
N VAL A 89 3.63 -9.74 -7.88
CA VAL A 89 4.10 -8.38 -8.18
C VAL A 89 4.24 -7.59 -6.88
N LEU A 90 3.22 -7.67 -6.02
CA LEU A 90 3.22 -6.91 -4.77
C LEU A 90 4.32 -7.40 -3.83
N ILE A 91 4.48 -8.71 -3.73
CA ILE A 91 5.51 -9.28 -2.86
C ILE A 91 6.90 -8.86 -3.34
N GLN A 92 7.11 -8.85 -4.66
CA GLN A 92 8.40 -8.43 -5.19
C GLN A 92 8.69 -6.97 -4.85
N LYS A 93 7.71 -6.09 -5.03
CA LYS A 93 7.92 -4.66 -4.75
C LYS A 93 8.13 -4.42 -3.26
N LEU A 94 7.39 -5.12 -2.42
CA LEU A 94 7.57 -4.99 -0.98
C LEU A 94 8.94 -5.52 -0.57
N THR A 95 9.35 -6.65 -1.14
CA THR A 95 10.65 -7.23 -0.84
C THR A 95 11.79 -6.29 -1.23
N ASP A 96 11.64 -5.60 -2.38
CA ASP A 96 12.65 -4.66 -2.84
C ASP A 96 12.83 -3.49 -1.87
N HIS A 97 11.84 -3.21 -1.04
CA HIS A 97 11.88 -2.06 -0.15
C HIS A 97 11.83 -2.44 1.33
N LEU A 98 12.16 -3.68 1.67
CA LEU A 98 12.15 -4.08 3.07
C LEU A 98 13.14 -3.24 3.86
N ALA A 99 12.83 -3.08 5.16
CA ALA A 99 13.70 -2.33 6.04
C ALA A 99 15.08 -2.98 6.05
N THR A 100 16.12 -2.18 5.84
CA THR A 100 17.45 -2.73 5.80
C THR A 100 18.02 -2.61 7.16
N LYS A 101 18.59 -3.66 7.69
CA LYS A 101 19.20 -3.58 8.93
C LYS A 101 20.61 -3.37 8.68
N SER A 102 21.20 -2.84 9.59
CA SER A 102 22.59 -2.60 9.43
C SER A 102 23.28 -3.83 9.19
N ASP A 103 22.62 -4.79 9.30
CA ASP A 103 23.17 -5.98 9.04
C ASP A 103 23.76 -5.98 7.77
N GLU A 104 23.30 -5.29 6.98
CA GLU A 104 23.85 -5.37 5.83
C GLU A 104 25.21 -5.19 5.98
N MET A 105 25.56 -4.99 6.93
CA MET A 105 26.85 -4.81 7.15
C MET A 105 27.50 -5.82 7.17
#